data_0c411e3fd8e5085efc376a78852bc851
#
_entry.id   0c411e3fd8e5085efc376a78852bc851
#
_cell.length_a   1.000
_cell.length_b   1.000
_cell.length_c   1.000
_cell.angle_alpha   90.00
_cell.angle_beta   90.00
_cell.angle_gamma   90.00
#
_symmetry.space_group_name_H-M   'P 1'
#
loop_
_entity.id
_entity.type
_entity.pdbx_description
1 polymer ?
#
loop_
_entity_poly.entity_id
_entity_poly.type
_entity_poly.pdbx_seq_one_letter_code
_entity_poly.pdbx_strand_id
1 'polypeptide(L)'
;HISQFMLKFQSQNAGKIAGVNFNIGGRVNSHLGTSATIFNFEETREVPLTLLLNERLGIPVFIENDTKAMAYGEYVSENNASQENVIYVNIGWGLGLCIIINGEIYYGKDGYSGEFGHIHMYENNVMCHCGKKGCIETEISGSAVCRKLVERIYNHEASVLSKKVWNGNMITIEDIIEAAKLEDPLCIELVTQAGGELGHQLAGLINLLNPDRIIIGGR
;
A
#
# COMPACT_ATOMS: atom_id res chain seq x y z
N HIS A 1 -7.36 -6.63 -21.67
CA HIS A 1 -6.40 -7.50 -20.96
C HIS A 1 -7.09 -8.46 -19.97
N ILE A 2 -8.00 -8.01 -19.08
CA ILE A 2 -8.67 -8.86 -18.05
C ILE A 2 -9.49 -9.98 -18.73
N SER A 3 -10.35 -9.66 -19.71
CA SER A 3 -11.15 -10.66 -20.42
C SER A 3 -10.27 -11.71 -21.14
N GLN A 4 -9.14 -11.30 -21.70
CA GLN A 4 -8.19 -12.24 -22.34
C GLN A 4 -7.53 -13.17 -21.31
N PHE A 5 -7.18 -12.63 -20.13
CA PHE A 5 -6.65 -13.44 -19.02
C PHE A 5 -7.68 -14.46 -18.55
N MET A 6 -8.93 -14.05 -18.38
CA MET A 6 -10.02 -14.93 -17.97
C MET A 6 -10.27 -16.06 -18.97
N LEU A 7 -10.29 -15.75 -20.28
CA LEU A 7 -10.43 -16.77 -21.34
C LEU A 7 -9.27 -17.77 -21.31
N LYS A 8 -8.03 -17.27 -21.14
CA LYS A 8 -6.86 -18.13 -21.00
C LYS A 8 -6.95 -19.01 -19.76
N PHE A 9 -7.35 -18.45 -18.61
CA PHE A 9 -7.53 -19.21 -17.37
C PHE A 9 -8.60 -20.30 -17.52
N GLN A 10 -9.75 -19.98 -18.11
CA GLN A 10 -10.83 -20.96 -18.38
C GLN A 10 -10.39 -22.06 -19.34
N SER A 11 -9.58 -21.75 -20.36
CA SER A 11 -9.06 -22.77 -21.29
C SER A 11 -8.06 -23.74 -20.67
N GLN A 12 -7.41 -23.32 -19.58
CA GLN A 12 -6.41 -24.12 -18.86
C GLN A 12 -6.99 -24.89 -17.67
N ASN A 13 -8.20 -24.56 -17.24
CA ASN A 13 -8.83 -25.12 -16.04
C ASN A 13 -10.24 -25.65 -16.40
N ALA A 14 -10.55 -26.86 -15.98
CA ALA A 14 -11.83 -27.53 -16.28
C ALA A 14 -13.05 -26.92 -15.54
N GLY A 15 -12.84 -25.92 -14.69
CA GLY A 15 -13.89 -25.28 -13.89
C GLY A 15 -14.41 -23.99 -14.51
N LYS A 16 -15.63 -23.58 -14.10
CA LYS A 16 -16.16 -22.24 -14.40
C LYS A 16 -15.61 -21.24 -13.41
N ILE A 17 -15.30 -20.01 -13.87
CA ILE A 17 -14.96 -18.89 -12.98
C ILE A 17 -16.24 -18.49 -12.24
N ALA A 18 -16.24 -18.62 -10.91
CA ALA A 18 -17.37 -18.24 -10.06
C ALA A 18 -17.47 -16.74 -9.82
N GLY A 19 -16.32 -16.04 -9.82
CA GLY A 19 -16.24 -14.61 -9.63
C GLY A 19 -14.79 -14.14 -9.68
N VAL A 20 -14.61 -12.82 -9.66
CA VAL A 20 -13.29 -12.16 -9.64
C VAL A 20 -13.26 -11.13 -8.52
N ASN A 21 -12.19 -11.10 -7.74
CA ASN A 21 -11.91 -10.03 -6.80
C ASN A 21 -10.74 -9.18 -7.30
N PHE A 22 -10.92 -7.85 -7.29
CA PHE A 22 -9.85 -6.90 -7.61
C PHE A 22 -9.36 -6.23 -6.33
N ASN A 23 -8.09 -6.38 -6.04
CA ASN A 23 -7.43 -5.64 -4.98
C ASN A 23 -6.90 -4.32 -5.56
N ILE A 24 -7.38 -3.20 -5.02
CA ILE A 24 -7.17 -1.87 -5.59
C ILE A 24 -6.53 -0.96 -4.53
N GLY A 25 -5.51 -0.22 -4.92
CA GLY A 25 -4.95 0.84 -4.07
C GLY A 25 -5.93 1.99 -3.87
N GLY A 26 -5.86 2.66 -2.72
CA GLY A 26 -6.68 3.81 -2.37
C GLY A 26 -7.96 3.46 -1.58
N ARG A 27 -8.91 4.39 -1.57
CA ARG A 27 -10.12 4.28 -0.74
C ARG A 27 -11.19 3.43 -1.40
N VAL A 28 -11.40 2.25 -0.86
CA VAL A 28 -12.36 1.26 -1.37
C VAL A 28 -13.44 1.01 -0.32
N ASN A 29 -14.70 1.10 -0.74
CA ASN A 29 -15.83 0.57 0.00
C ASN A 29 -16.23 -0.76 -0.63
N SER A 30 -15.75 -1.87 -0.06
CA SER A 30 -16.01 -3.21 -0.58
C SER A 30 -17.49 -3.61 -0.48
N HIS A 31 -18.20 -3.13 0.54
CA HIS A 31 -19.64 -3.40 0.71
C HIS A 31 -20.51 -2.72 -0.37
N LEU A 32 -20.18 -1.48 -0.72
CA LEU A 32 -20.90 -0.74 -1.77
C LEU A 32 -20.32 -0.99 -3.17
N GLY A 33 -19.17 -1.66 -3.27
CA GLY A 33 -18.49 -1.89 -4.54
C GLY A 33 -17.97 -0.61 -5.19
N THR A 34 -17.63 0.42 -4.39
CA THR A 34 -17.17 1.73 -4.88
C THR A 34 -15.72 2.00 -4.54
N SER A 35 -15.04 2.79 -5.38
CA SER A 35 -13.71 3.32 -5.10
C SER A 35 -13.70 4.83 -5.30
N ALA A 36 -13.17 5.56 -4.31
CA ALA A 36 -13.12 7.02 -4.32
C ALA A 36 -11.85 7.59 -5.00
N THR A 37 -10.87 6.76 -5.30
CA THR A 37 -9.53 7.21 -5.72
C THR A 37 -8.94 6.44 -6.90
N ILE A 38 -9.77 5.89 -7.79
CA ILE A 38 -9.24 5.34 -9.05
C ILE A 38 -8.88 6.52 -9.95
N PHE A 39 -7.57 6.73 -10.16
CA PHE A 39 -7.06 7.69 -11.12
C PHE A 39 -7.60 7.40 -12.52
N ASN A 40 -8.18 8.43 -13.18
CA ASN A 40 -8.69 8.41 -14.56
C ASN A 40 -9.99 7.66 -14.84
N PHE A 41 -10.84 7.38 -13.84
CA PHE A 41 -12.19 6.88 -14.08
C PHE A 41 -13.22 7.91 -13.60
N GLU A 42 -13.56 8.87 -14.43
CA GLU A 42 -14.63 9.86 -14.14
C GLU A 42 -16.00 9.22 -13.99
N GLU A 43 -16.24 8.10 -14.66
CA GLU A 43 -17.51 7.37 -14.66
C GLU A 43 -17.85 6.66 -13.33
N THR A 44 -16.87 6.49 -12.42
CA THR A 44 -17.08 5.71 -11.19
C THR A 44 -17.65 6.50 -10.02
N ARG A 45 -17.91 7.80 -10.18
CA ARG A 45 -18.46 8.63 -9.10
C ARG A 45 -19.95 8.39 -8.84
N GLU A 46 -20.67 7.95 -9.86
CA GLU A 46 -22.14 7.78 -9.79
C GLU A 46 -22.58 6.32 -9.75
N VAL A 47 -21.75 5.39 -10.25
CA VAL A 47 -22.08 3.96 -10.34
C VAL A 47 -21.02 3.13 -9.62
N PRO A 48 -21.42 2.11 -8.81
CA PRO A 48 -20.47 1.20 -8.21
C PRO A 48 -19.57 0.53 -9.26
N LEU A 49 -18.26 0.54 -9.01
CA LEU A 49 -17.26 -0.06 -9.91
C LEU A 49 -17.55 -1.54 -10.16
N THR A 50 -18.03 -2.25 -9.14
CA THR A 50 -18.43 -3.65 -9.25
C THR A 50 -19.55 -3.88 -10.25
N LEU A 51 -20.54 -2.99 -10.33
CA LEU A 51 -21.63 -3.09 -11.32
C LEU A 51 -21.10 -2.92 -12.74
N LEU A 52 -20.27 -1.90 -12.98
CA LEU A 52 -19.66 -1.67 -14.30
C LEU A 52 -18.79 -2.85 -14.75
N LEU A 53 -18.04 -3.44 -13.83
CA LEU A 53 -17.21 -4.59 -14.15
C LEU A 53 -18.03 -5.88 -14.30
N ASN A 54 -19.09 -6.08 -13.49
CA ASN A 54 -20.03 -7.20 -13.65
C ASN A 54 -20.65 -7.22 -15.06
N GLU A 55 -21.14 -6.08 -15.52
CA GLU A 55 -21.72 -5.96 -16.87
C GLU A 55 -20.73 -6.29 -17.97
N ARG A 56 -19.49 -5.83 -17.82
CA ARG A 56 -18.42 -6.05 -18.82
C ARG A 56 -17.89 -7.49 -18.85
N LEU A 57 -17.84 -8.15 -17.68
CA LEU A 57 -17.22 -9.47 -17.53
C LEU A 57 -18.24 -10.61 -17.55
N GLY A 58 -19.52 -10.32 -17.30
CA GLY A 58 -20.59 -11.31 -17.26
C GLY A 58 -20.49 -12.29 -16.10
N ILE A 59 -19.74 -11.96 -15.05
CA ILE A 59 -19.54 -12.74 -13.83
C ILE A 59 -19.51 -11.85 -12.58
N PRO A 60 -19.78 -12.38 -11.38
CA PRO A 60 -19.67 -11.62 -10.15
C PRO A 60 -18.28 -11.00 -9.95
N VAL A 61 -18.25 -9.70 -9.66
CA VAL A 61 -17.02 -8.96 -9.37
C VAL A 61 -17.09 -8.36 -7.97
N PHE A 62 -16.00 -8.49 -7.23
CA PHE A 62 -15.78 -7.91 -5.92
C PHE A 62 -14.55 -7.00 -5.99
N ILE A 63 -14.48 -6.05 -5.07
CA ILE A 63 -13.32 -5.19 -4.91
C ILE A 63 -12.93 -5.12 -3.44
N GLU A 64 -11.63 -5.03 -3.18
CA GLU A 64 -11.10 -4.77 -1.84
C GLU A 64 -9.90 -3.83 -1.93
N ASN A 65 -9.63 -3.12 -0.84
CA ASN A 65 -8.37 -2.41 -0.72
C ASN A 65 -7.20 -3.40 -0.69
N ASP A 66 -6.13 -3.09 -1.42
CA ASP A 66 -4.96 -3.96 -1.57
C ASP A 66 -4.30 -4.31 -0.22
N THR A 67 -4.11 -3.32 0.64
CA THR A 67 -3.52 -3.53 1.98
C THR A 67 -4.42 -4.40 2.86
N LYS A 68 -5.75 -4.21 2.82
CA LYS A 68 -6.68 -5.06 3.56
C LYS A 68 -6.68 -6.50 3.06
N ALA A 69 -6.64 -6.69 1.74
CA ALA A 69 -6.56 -8.01 1.14
C ALA A 69 -5.24 -8.73 1.52
N MET A 70 -4.11 -8.01 1.51
CA MET A 70 -2.81 -8.55 1.95
C MET A 70 -2.83 -8.91 3.44
N ALA A 71 -3.35 -8.02 4.27
CA ALA A 71 -3.47 -8.24 5.72
C ALA A 71 -4.31 -9.49 6.04
N TYR A 72 -5.45 -9.64 5.36
CA TYR A 72 -6.31 -10.80 5.56
C TYR A 72 -5.66 -12.09 5.08
N GLY A 73 -4.98 -12.05 3.94
CA GLY A 73 -4.23 -13.20 3.42
C GLY A 73 -3.14 -13.65 4.37
N GLU A 74 -2.37 -12.74 4.94
CA GLU A 74 -1.32 -13.04 5.92
C GLU A 74 -1.92 -13.61 7.20
N TYR A 75 -2.96 -12.95 7.74
CA TYR A 75 -3.65 -13.39 8.96
C TYR A 75 -4.22 -14.79 8.84
N VAL A 76 -4.84 -15.14 7.71
CA VAL A 76 -5.43 -16.48 7.49
C VAL A 76 -4.36 -17.52 7.22
N SER A 77 -3.26 -17.17 6.53
CA SER A 77 -2.19 -18.14 6.19
C SER A 77 -1.47 -18.70 7.41
N GLU A 78 -1.42 -17.95 8.49
CA GLU A 78 -0.81 -18.39 9.75
C GLU A 78 -1.64 -19.39 10.55
N ASN A 79 -2.77 -19.89 10.01
CA ASN A 79 -3.69 -20.82 10.68
C ASN A 79 -4.22 -20.33 12.05
N ASN A 80 -4.20 -19.04 12.28
CA ASN A 80 -4.66 -18.46 13.53
C ASN A 80 -6.18 -18.27 13.49
N ALA A 81 -6.90 -19.25 13.97
CA ALA A 81 -8.33 -19.12 14.33
C ALA A 81 -8.50 -18.29 15.63
N SER A 82 -7.46 -17.58 16.07
CA SER A 82 -7.48 -16.75 17.27
C SER A 82 -8.18 -15.43 16.98
N GLN A 83 -9.04 -15.00 17.88
CA GLN A 83 -9.68 -13.68 17.84
C GLN A 83 -8.66 -12.61 18.28
N GLU A 84 -7.61 -12.42 17.48
CA GLU A 84 -6.54 -11.46 17.78
C GLU A 84 -6.84 -10.07 17.23
N ASN A 85 -6.24 -9.07 17.89
CA ASN A 85 -6.18 -7.70 17.41
C ASN A 85 -4.83 -7.49 16.73
N VAL A 86 -4.84 -7.29 15.42
CA VAL A 86 -3.62 -7.20 14.61
C VAL A 86 -3.59 -5.89 13.85
N ILE A 87 -2.42 -5.25 13.83
CA ILE A 87 -2.13 -4.14 12.93
C ILE A 87 -1.22 -4.69 11.83
N TYR A 88 -1.66 -4.61 10.60
CA TYR A 88 -0.84 -4.92 9.43
C TYR A 88 -0.41 -3.63 8.75
N VAL A 89 0.89 -3.47 8.57
CA VAL A 89 1.50 -2.30 7.91
C VAL A 89 2.08 -2.74 6.57
N ASN A 90 1.61 -2.15 5.49
CA ASN A 90 2.09 -2.40 4.13
C ASN A 90 3.04 -1.26 3.72
N ILE A 91 4.34 -1.57 3.66
CA ILE A 91 5.36 -0.62 3.21
C ILE A 91 5.78 -1.03 1.80
N GLY A 92 5.37 -0.23 0.83
CA GLY A 92 5.74 -0.39 -0.57
C GLY A 92 6.04 0.96 -1.17
N TRP A 93 5.60 1.20 -2.40
CA TRP A 93 5.65 2.53 -3.01
C TRP A 93 4.90 3.58 -2.18
N GLY A 94 3.75 3.21 -1.59
CA GLY A 94 3.00 3.96 -0.57
C GLY A 94 3.15 3.37 0.82
N LEU A 95 2.30 3.82 1.73
CA LEU A 95 2.19 3.34 3.11
C LEU A 95 0.73 3.05 3.46
N GLY A 96 0.37 1.78 3.53
CA GLY A 96 -0.97 1.32 3.92
C GLY A 96 -1.00 0.71 5.32
N LEU A 97 -2.19 0.65 5.91
CA LEU A 97 -2.42 -0.01 7.19
C LEU A 97 -3.78 -0.71 7.18
N CYS A 98 -3.83 -1.88 7.75
CA CYS A 98 -5.08 -2.58 8.04
C CYS A 98 -5.16 -2.89 9.54
N ILE A 99 -6.35 -2.73 10.09
CA ILE A 99 -6.66 -3.02 11.49
C ILE A 99 -7.58 -4.24 11.50
N ILE A 100 -7.18 -5.28 12.24
CA ILE A 100 -7.98 -6.47 12.52
C ILE A 100 -8.34 -6.43 14.00
N ILE A 101 -9.61 -6.56 14.34
CA ILE A 101 -10.12 -6.58 15.72
C ILE A 101 -10.91 -7.86 15.92
N ASN A 102 -10.56 -8.63 16.94
CA ASN A 102 -11.18 -9.93 17.21
C ASN A 102 -11.19 -10.87 15.98
N GLY A 103 -10.14 -10.83 15.17
CA GLY A 103 -10.00 -11.67 13.97
C GLY A 103 -10.73 -11.14 12.72
N GLU A 104 -11.40 -9.99 12.81
CA GLU A 104 -12.13 -9.40 11.68
C GLU A 104 -11.53 -8.05 11.25
N ILE A 105 -11.49 -7.81 9.94
CA ILE A 105 -11.04 -6.51 9.41
C ILE A 105 -11.98 -5.41 9.92
N TYR A 106 -11.41 -4.40 10.54
CA TYR A 106 -12.13 -3.20 10.91
C TYR A 106 -12.23 -2.25 9.72
N TYR A 107 -13.40 -2.16 9.13
CA TYR A 107 -13.64 -1.32 7.95
C TYR A 107 -13.94 0.16 8.28
N GLY A 108 -14.39 0.45 9.49
CA GLY A 108 -14.96 1.75 9.80
C GLY A 108 -16.32 1.96 9.10
N LYS A 109 -16.83 3.19 9.12
CA LYS A 109 -18.15 3.50 8.59
C LYS A 109 -18.27 3.27 7.07
N ASP A 110 -17.29 3.75 6.31
CA ASP A 110 -17.35 3.81 4.84
C ASP A 110 -16.31 2.90 4.17
N GLY A 111 -15.71 1.97 4.92
CA GLY A 111 -14.65 1.10 4.41
C GLY A 111 -13.25 1.72 4.42
N TYR A 112 -13.07 2.94 4.93
CA TYR A 112 -11.83 3.72 4.82
C TYR A 112 -10.98 3.73 6.09
N SER A 113 -11.15 2.76 7.01
CA SER A 113 -10.24 2.62 8.13
C SER A 113 -8.83 2.29 7.65
N GLY A 114 -7.83 2.68 8.43
CA GLY A 114 -6.43 2.34 8.10
C GLY A 114 -5.74 3.34 7.16
N GLU A 115 -6.30 4.52 6.89
CA GLU A 115 -5.68 5.61 6.11
C GLU A 115 -4.49 6.26 6.87
N PHE A 116 -3.68 5.44 7.54
CA PHE A 116 -2.58 5.84 8.40
C PHE A 116 -1.51 6.65 7.69
N GLY A 117 -1.14 6.24 6.49
CA GLY A 117 -0.17 6.96 5.67
C GLY A 117 -0.56 8.42 5.39
N HIS A 118 -1.86 8.74 5.51
CA HIS A 118 -2.40 10.08 5.22
C HIS A 118 -2.71 10.93 6.46
N ILE A 119 -2.29 10.50 7.64
CA ILE A 119 -2.32 11.34 8.84
C ILE A 119 -1.27 12.45 8.66
N HIS A 120 -1.65 13.70 8.97
CA HIS A 120 -0.74 14.84 8.98
C HIS A 120 0.11 14.81 10.25
N MET A 121 1.39 14.55 10.12
CA MET A 121 2.34 14.43 11.24
C MET A 121 3.59 15.29 11.07
N TYR A 122 3.85 15.79 9.86
CA TYR A 122 5.09 16.51 9.54
C TYR A 122 4.81 17.90 9.00
N GLU A 123 5.54 18.88 9.50
CA GLU A 123 5.56 20.27 8.99
C GLU A 123 6.47 20.37 7.74
N ASN A 124 6.15 19.58 6.70
CA ASN A 124 6.86 19.62 5.44
C ASN A 124 5.99 20.14 4.30
N ASN A 125 6.62 20.62 3.22
CA ASN A 125 5.92 21.11 2.04
C ASN A 125 5.72 20.05 0.95
N VAL A 126 5.95 18.77 1.26
CA VAL A 126 5.82 17.67 0.32
C VAL A 126 4.34 17.37 0.10
N MET A 127 3.92 17.48 -1.16
CA MET A 127 2.55 17.15 -1.56
C MET A 127 2.36 15.62 -1.60
N CYS A 128 1.43 15.12 -0.81
CA CYS A 128 0.99 13.74 -0.89
C CYS A 128 -0.03 13.58 -2.04
N HIS A 129 -0.07 12.41 -2.65
CA HIS A 129 -1.05 12.13 -3.71
C HIS A 129 -2.52 12.24 -3.24
N CYS A 130 -2.77 12.18 -1.93
CA CYS A 130 -4.10 12.46 -1.36
C CYS A 130 -4.51 13.94 -1.38
N GLY A 131 -3.65 14.84 -1.88
CA GLY A 131 -3.89 16.29 -1.96
C GLY A 131 -3.54 17.08 -0.70
N LYS A 132 -3.00 16.44 0.34
CA LYS A 132 -2.53 17.08 1.57
C LYS A 132 -1.00 17.15 1.61
N LYS A 133 -0.46 18.01 2.46
CA LYS A 133 0.96 18.03 2.82
C LYS A 133 1.17 17.41 4.20
N GLY A 134 2.40 17.01 4.51
CA GLY A 134 2.78 16.54 5.84
C GLY A 134 2.23 15.16 6.23
N CYS A 135 1.81 14.37 5.26
CA CYS A 135 1.36 12.99 5.50
C CYS A 135 2.53 12.09 5.91
N ILE A 136 2.28 11.11 6.79
CA ILE A 136 3.27 10.11 7.21
C ILE A 136 3.92 9.44 6.00
N GLU A 137 3.14 9.11 4.98
CA GLU A 137 3.60 8.47 3.76
C GLU A 137 4.70 9.27 3.05
N THR A 138 4.66 10.61 3.10
CA THR A 138 5.68 11.46 2.45
C THR A 138 7.06 11.41 3.10
N GLU A 139 7.19 10.75 4.26
CA GLU A 139 8.44 10.59 4.99
C GLU A 139 8.94 9.15 5.06
N ILE A 140 8.04 8.15 5.06
CA ILE A 140 8.35 6.77 5.41
C ILE A 140 8.25 5.81 4.22
N SER A 141 7.37 6.08 3.24
CA SER A 141 7.13 5.17 2.13
C SER A 141 8.35 4.97 1.22
N GLY A 142 8.36 3.90 0.42
CA GLY A 142 9.41 3.67 -0.58
C GLY A 142 9.56 4.83 -1.56
N SER A 143 8.45 5.45 -1.99
CA SER A 143 8.49 6.65 -2.84
C SER A 143 9.15 7.84 -2.13
N ALA A 144 8.93 7.99 -0.82
CA ALA A 144 9.56 9.04 -0.03
C ALA A 144 11.08 8.81 0.09
N VAL A 145 11.51 7.58 0.32
CA VAL A 145 12.95 7.23 0.39
C VAL A 145 13.63 7.47 -0.96
N CYS A 146 12.99 7.05 -2.06
CA CYS A 146 13.52 7.30 -3.42
C CYS A 146 13.64 8.80 -3.71
N ARG A 147 12.61 9.59 -3.37
CA ARG A 147 12.64 11.05 -3.53
C ARG A 147 13.78 11.67 -2.73
N LYS A 148 13.91 11.33 -1.45
CA LYS A 148 14.98 11.84 -0.58
C LYS A 148 16.37 11.51 -1.11
N LEU A 149 16.57 10.28 -1.61
CA LEU A 149 17.84 9.89 -2.23
C LEU A 149 18.17 10.80 -3.42
N VAL A 150 17.23 10.98 -4.33
CA VAL A 150 17.40 11.82 -5.52
C VAL A 150 17.72 13.27 -5.14
N GLU A 151 16.99 13.84 -4.18
CA GLU A 151 17.21 15.19 -3.66
C GLU A 151 18.62 15.35 -3.06
N ARG A 152 19.08 14.39 -2.25
CA ARG A 152 20.41 14.43 -1.62
C ARG A 152 21.53 14.28 -2.64
N ILE A 153 21.37 13.44 -3.66
CA ILE A 153 22.34 13.30 -4.75
C ILE A 153 22.44 14.61 -5.56
N TYR A 154 21.31 15.29 -5.84
CA TYR A 154 21.34 16.60 -6.50
C TYR A 154 21.99 17.68 -5.62
N ASN A 155 21.95 17.51 -4.31
CA ASN A 155 22.69 18.34 -3.34
C ASN A 155 24.15 17.88 -3.15
N HIS A 156 24.70 17.12 -4.12
CA HIS A 156 26.08 16.66 -4.19
C HIS A 156 26.51 15.63 -3.14
N GLU A 157 25.59 14.92 -2.52
CA GLU A 157 25.95 13.80 -1.68
C GLU A 157 26.30 12.57 -2.54
N ALA A 158 27.35 11.85 -2.11
CA ALA A 158 27.85 10.70 -2.86
C ALA A 158 27.01 9.44 -2.58
N SER A 159 26.72 8.70 -3.64
CA SER A 159 26.10 7.36 -3.59
C SER A 159 26.54 6.55 -4.79
N VAL A 160 26.56 5.23 -4.69
CA VAL A 160 26.76 4.33 -5.85
C VAL A 160 25.66 4.53 -6.91
N LEU A 161 24.49 5.06 -6.51
CA LEU A 161 23.37 5.35 -7.38
C LEU A 161 23.47 6.71 -8.10
N SER A 162 24.47 7.54 -7.78
CA SER A 162 24.62 8.89 -8.35
C SER A 162 24.60 8.89 -9.88
N LYS A 163 25.31 7.96 -10.52
CA LYS A 163 25.33 7.85 -11.99
C LYS A 163 23.95 7.54 -12.56
N LYS A 164 23.15 6.69 -11.89
CA LYS A 164 21.80 6.33 -12.30
C LYS A 164 20.87 7.57 -12.24
N VAL A 165 20.98 8.35 -11.17
CA VAL A 165 20.21 9.59 -10.96
C VAL A 165 20.60 10.64 -12.00
N TRP A 166 21.89 10.93 -12.21
CA TRP A 166 22.35 11.93 -13.19
C TRP A 166 22.00 11.59 -14.64
N ASN A 167 21.85 10.32 -14.96
CA ASN A 167 21.38 9.87 -16.27
C ASN A 167 19.85 9.99 -16.46
N GLY A 168 19.13 10.50 -15.46
CA GLY A 168 17.66 10.62 -15.50
C GLY A 168 16.91 9.29 -15.39
N ASN A 169 17.58 8.22 -14.97
CA ASN A 169 16.93 6.92 -14.78
C ASN A 169 16.11 6.91 -13.49
N MET A 170 14.96 6.23 -13.54
CA MET A 170 14.12 6.04 -12.37
C MET A 170 14.85 5.23 -11.30
N ILE A 171 14.77 5.68 -10.06
CA ILE A 171 15.25 4.96 -8.88
C ILE A 171 14.08 4.21 -8.26
N THR A 172 14.30 2.94 -7.94
CA THR A 172 13.33 2.10 -7.23
C THR A 172 13.80 1.82 -5.81
N ILE A 173 12.90 1.34 -4.97
CA ILE A 173 13.28 0.98 -3.59
C ILE A 173 14.25 -0.21 -3.58
N GLU A 174 14.13 -1.12 -4.55
CA GLU A 174 15.03 -2.24 -4.73
C GLU A 174 16.48 -1.78 -5.01
N ASP A 175 16.65 -0.74 -5.84
CA ASP A 175 17.97 -0.13 -6.07
C ASP A 175 18.61 0.35 -4.76
N ILE A 176 17.79 1.00 -3.91
CA ILE A 176 18.27 1.54 -2.63
C ILE A 176 18.64 0.41 -1.66
N ILE A 177 17.79 -0.62 -1.59
CA ILE A 177 18.05 -1.79 -0.74
C ILE A 177 19.33 -2.51 -1.17
N GLU A 178 19.54 -2.71 -2.47
CA GLU A 178 20.75 -3.33 -2.99
C GLU A 178 22.00 -2.46 -2.74
N ALA A 179 21.87 -1.14 -2.92
CA ALA A 179 22.97 -0.22 -2.60
C ALA A 179 23.29 -0.24 -1.09
N ALA A 180 22.28 -0.27 -0.23
CA ALA A 180 22.48 -0.38 1.22
C ALA A 180 23.18 -1.70 1.61
N LYS A 181 22.83 -2.83 0.98
CA LYS A 181 23.53 -4.11 1.17
C LYS A 181 25.01 -4.07 0.70
N LEU A 182 25.32 -3.19 -0.26
CA LEU A 182 26.68 -2.90 -0.72
C LEU A 182 27.36 -1.80 0.12
N GLU A 183 26.85 -1.53 1.30
CA GLU A 183 27.40 -0.57 2.27
C GLU A 183 27.40 0.89 1.78
N ASP A 184 26.48 1.28 0.90
CA ASP A 184 26.29 2.69 0.52
C ASP A 184 25.78 3.49 1.73
N PRO A 185 26.56 4.48 2.25
CA PRO A 185 26.22 5.16 3.49
C PRO A 185 24.92 5.97 3.39
N LEU A 186 24.66 6.61 2.23
CA LEU A 186 23.47 7.41 2.01
C LEU A 186 22.22 6.54 1.99
N CYS A 187 22.27 5.39 1.34
CA CYS A 187 21.16 4.45 1.29
C CYS A 187 20.88 3.83 2.67
N ILE A 188 21.91 3.46 3.42
CA ILE A 188 21.78 2.96 4.79
C ILE A 188 21.13 4.00 5.69
N GLU A 189 21.59 5.25 5.64
CA GLU A 189 21.05 6.34 6.43
C GLU A 189 19.57 6.56 6.15
N LEU A 190 19.17 6.65 4.88
CA LEU A 190 17.79 6.90 4.47
C LEU A 190 16.84 5.77 4.88
N VAL A 191 17.26 4.51 4.73
CA VAL A 191 16.46 3.35 5.16
C VAL A 191 16.34 3.32 6.69
N THR A 192 17.44 3.59 7.41
CA THR A 192 17.45 3.65 8.87
C THR A 192 16.55 4.75 9.39
N GLN A 193 16.59 5.93 8.77
CA GLN A 193 15.73 7.05 9.14
C GLN A 193 14.25 6.71 8.92
N ALA A 194 13.90 6.17 7.77
CA ALA A 194 12.52 5.76 7.49
C ALA A 194 12.02 4.70 8.49
N GLY A 195 12.86 3.73 8.83
CA GLY A 195 12.54 2.72 9.84
C GLY A 195 12.35 3.29 11.25
N GLY A 196 13.20 4.25 11.65
CA GLY A 196 13.06 4.96 12.92
C GLY A 196 11.77 5.75 13.02
N GLU A 197 11.44 6.50 11.96
CA GLU A 197 10.18 7.26 11.88
C GLU A 197 8.97 6.33 11.93
N LEU A 198 9.00 5.22 11.19
CA LEU A 198 7.94 4.21 11.29
C LEU A 198 7.78 3.70 12.72
N GLY A 199 8.88 3.38 13.39
CA GLY A 199 8.86 2.91 14.79
C GLY A 199 8.18 3.89 15.72
N HIS A 200 8.47 5.19 15.59
CA HIS A 200 7.80 6.25 16.37
C HIS A 200 6.29 6.27 16.14
N GLN A 201 5.86 6.17 14.86
CA GLN A 201 4.44 6.19 14.53
C GLN A 201 3.71 4.94 15.02
N LEU A 202 4.36 3.77 14.93
CA LEU A 202 3.81 2.51 15.42
C LEU A 202 3.69 2.49 16.96
N ALA A 203 4.62 3.12 17.68
CA ALA A 203 4.51 3.25 19.13
C ALA A 203 3.23 4.00 19.54
N GLY A 204 2.84 5.02 18.78
CA GLY A 204 1.56 5.72 18.99
C GLY A 204 0.35 4.80 18.78
N LEU A 205 0.37 3.98 17.73
CA LEU A 205 -0.71 3.00 17.44
C LEU A 205 -0.78 1.91 18.51
N ILE A 206 0.37 1.44 19.03
CA ILE A 206 0.41 0.47 20.14
C ILE A 206 -0.30 1.04 21.36
N ASN A 207 0.01 2.28 21.72
CA ASN A 207 -0.62 2.93 22.88
C ASN A 207 -2.12 3.18 22.66
N LEU A 208 -2.57 3.38 21.44
CA LEU A 208 -3.96 3.67 21.13
C LEU A 208 -4.82 2.40 21.00
N LEU A 209 -4.30 1.36 20.36
CA LEU A 209 -5.08 0.18 19.97
C LEU A 209 -4.73 -1.07 20.78
N ASN A 210 -3.59 -1.07 21.47
CA ASN A 210 -3.07 -2.20 22.26
C ASN A 210 -3.21 -3.55 21.51
N PRO A 211 -2.60 -3.69 20.32
CA PRO A 211 -2.76 -4.90 19.51
C PRO A 211 -1.97 -6.06 20.10
N ASP A 212 -2.42 -7.29 19.83
CA ASP A 212 -1.68 -8.50 20.16
C ASP A 212 -0.41 -8.63 19.30
N ARG A 213 -0.49 -8.18 18.02
CA ARG A 213 0.62 -8.23 17.07
C ARG A 213 0.64 -7.04 16.11
N ILE A 214 1.84 -6.71 15.64
CA ILE A 214 2.06 -5.85 14.47
C ILE A 214 2.80 -6.67 13.43
N ILE A 215 2.23 -6.75 12.23
CA ILE A 215 2.84 -7.41 11.08
C ILE A 215 3.29 -6.31 10.11
N ILE A 216 4.55 -6.34 9.72
CA ILE A 216 5.10 -5.43 8.71
C ILE A 216 5.32 -6.24 7.45
N GLY A 217 4.60 -5.88 6.40
CA GLY A 217 4.72 -6.47 5.07
C GLY A 217 4.96 -5.41 4.01
N GLY A 218 4.95 -5.83 2.75
CA GLY A 218 5.18 -4.98 1.59
C GLY A 218 6.18 -5.58 0.62
N ARG A 219 6.55 -4.80 -0.38
CA ARG A 219 7.55 -5.17 -1.40
C ARG A 219 8.64 -4.15 -1.44
#